data_ba2c1551435b0bae5b247a267ac1fe54
#
_entry.id   ba2c1551435b0bae5b247a267ac1fe54
#
_cell.length_a   1.000
_cell.length_b   1.000
_cell.length_c   1.000
_cell.angle_alpha   90.00
_cell.angle_beta   90.00
_cell.angle_gamma   90.00
#
_symmetry.space_group_name_H-M   'P 1'
#
loop_
_entity.id
_entity.type
_entity.pdbx_description
1 polymer ?
#
loop_
_entity_poly.entity_id
_entity_poly.type
_entity_poly.pdbx_seq_one_letter_code
_entity_poly.pdbx_strand_id
1 'polypeptide(L)'
;MAKEIIYRLSNPGYTIYHRAALGGLAATVRAWGTNRPEGVEAELQRDFVRLAWNDDLPDQEALRRILAASFRLTDDKMIELPGQGIRADQADLRLAIHNGICGTFLQHNKMRPGEKEPRRVEVRSADDEVGEMFTYKAVNSFAHQKAQGTGLLEDKLKGNWPEFASIPQSVVPGAMSGALELEASPEEVILLLFLTVGCAIFLLRPRTYQDKAQYCVVVPDIIDLQAYARAIQRIATAGTTIKRFSNTYLGRVVGGAEEAALRFLIDLHAGDLTSERSVTGCLAVAMGKVSWDANQINRSFIVKLKGEYPELGIFQAANQYLGKTRIIKSKKGEGYAIPASPVPELVAANLAAERHWCANFKSLVGDKKDFERMKFSQGGLRAMKKAIKDADDQAIIRSFQEAWKRTMAALGERARRDGLDFGRLIEVERERTRNAILRTKTAEALASWFLRFCADATKGAALAAIREDAQRIQKFIFNQRNFDRFQNLCLFALVSYASDESNSANGGNQ
;
A
#
# COMPACT_ATOMS: atom_id res chain seq x y z
N MET A 1 4.01 -43.75 0.07
CA MET A 1 3.89 -42.30 0.08
C MET A 1 5.25 -41.71 -0.25
N ALA A 2 5.30 -40.63 -0.99
CA ALA A 2 6.56 -39.98 -1.31
C ALA A 2 7.17 -39.41 -0.01
N LYS A 3 8.44 -39.72 0.25
CA LYS A 3 9.18 -39.13 1.39
C LYS A 3 9.72 -37.73 1.08
N GLU A 4 9.14 -37.12 0.04
CA GLU A 4 9.43 -35.77 -0.37
C GLU A 4 8.24 -35.13 -1.04
N ILE A 5 8.17 -33.79 -0.92
CA ILE A 5 7.21 -32.94 -1.65
C ILE A 5 8.01 -31.86 -2.36
N ILE A 6 7.75 -31.69 -3.67
CA ILE A 6 8.37 -30.65 -4.47
C ILE A 6 7.30 -29.72 -5.02
N TYR A 7 7.34 -28.46 -4.58
CA TYR A 7 6.47 -27.40 -5.06
C TYR A 7 7.19 -26.53 -6.08
N ARG A 8 6.63 -26.43 -7.30
CA ARG A 8 7.25 -25.70 -8.42
C ARG A 8 6.38 -24.54 -8.88
N LEU A 9 6.98 -23.36 -9.14
CA LEU A 9 6.27 -22.22 -9.73
C LEU A 9 5.64 -22.53 -11.09
N SER A 10 6.26 -23.44 -11.85
CA SER A 10 5.81 -23.87 -13.17
C SER A 10 4.62 -24.85 -13.17
N ASN A 11 4.09 -25.24 -12.00
CA ASN A 11 2.93 -26.12 -11.93
C ASN A 11 1.73 -25.44 -12.62
N PRO A 12 1.16 -26.05 -13.68
CA PRO A 12 0.10 -25.43 -14.49
C PRO A 12 -1.23 -25.24 -13.73
N GLY A 13 -1.45 -26.01 -12.65
CA GLY A 13 -2.61 -25.85 -11.76
C GLY A 13 -2.52 -24.68 -10.80
N TYR A 14 -1.34 -24.05 -10.67
CA TYR A 14 -1.16 -23.01 -9.66
C TYR A 14 -1.75 -21.67 -10.07
N THR A 15 -2.62 -21.18 -9.20
CA THR A 15 -3.14 -19.81 -9.25
C THR A 15 -2.13 -18.83 -8.61
N ILE A 16 -2.43 -17.53 -8.64
CA ILE A 16 -1.65 -16.52 -7.92
C ILE A 16 -1.55 -16.82 -6.41
N TYR A 17 -2.59 -17.41 -5.82
CA TYR A 17 -2.60 -17.80 -4.40
C TYR A 17 -1.57 -18.89 -4.11
N HIS A 18 -1.47 -19.92 -4.95
CA HIS A 18 -0.48 -20.98 -4.81
C HIS A 18 0.95 -20.44 -4.96
N ARG A 19 1.18 -19.56 -5.95
CA ARG A 19 2.50 -18.95 -6.14
C ARG A 19 2.89 -18.05 -4.96
N ALA A 20 1.94 -17.28 -4.42
CA ALA A 20 2.17 -16.49 -3.22
C ALA A 20 2.42 -17.37 -1.98
N ALA A 21 1.67 -18.45 -1.83
CA ALA A 21 1.88 -19.44 -0.77
C ALA A 21 3.26 -20.09 -0.88
N LEU A 22 3.68 -20.43 -2.10
CA LEU A 22 5.03 -21.00 -2.34
C LEU A 22 6.14 -19.99 -1.98
N GLY A 23 5.92 -18.70 -2.21
CA GLY A 23 6.80 -17.64 -1.71
C GLY A 23 6.85 -17.58 -0.19
N GLY A 24 5.72 -17.78 0.47
CA GLY A 24 5.63 -17.87 1.92
C GLY A 24 6.37 -19.08 2.49
N LEU A 25 6.26 -20.25 1.83
CA LEU A 25 7.03 -21.44 2.15
C LEU A 25 8.53 -21.19 1.96
N ALA A 26 8.93 -20.58 0.85
CA ALA A 26 10.32 -20.20 0.57
C ALA A 26 10.90 -19.29 1.66
N ALA A 27 10.14 -18.28 2.08
CA ALA A 27 10.53 -17.39 3.18
C ALA A 27 10.67 -18.15 4.51
N THR A 28 9.79 -19.11 4.77
CA THR A 28 9.82 -19.94 5.98
C THR A 28 11.03 -20.87 5.98
N VAL A 29 11.29 -21.56 4.89
CA VAL A 29 12.49 -22.42 4.73
C VAL A 29 13.77 -21.60 4.91
N ARG A 30 13.81 -20.39 4.35
CA ARG A 30 14.93 -19.47 4.57
C ARG A 30 15.07 -19.06 6.05
N ALA A 31 13.97 -18.82 6.75
CA ALA A 31 13.99 -18.42 8.16
C ALA A 31 14.42 -19.54 9.09
N TRP A 32 14.19 -20.80 8.75
CA TRP A 32 14.67 -21.93 9.53
C TRP A 32 16.21 -21.94 9.62
N GLY A 33 16.91 -21.61 8.51
CA GLY A 33 18.37 -21.62 8.49
C GLY A 33 18.93 -22.94 8.99
N THR A 34 19.68 -22.91 10.11
CA THR A 34 20.21 -24.10 10.81
C THR A 34 19.20 -24.74 11.76
N ASN A 35 18.12 -24.03 12.14
CA ASN A 35 17.08 -24.51 13.06
C ASN A 35 15.91 -25.15 12.31
N ARG A 36 16.21 -26.10 11.44
CA ARG A 36 15.22 -26.86 10.67
C ARG A 36 14.45 -27.81 11.58
N PRO A 37 13.21 -28.19 11.22
CA PRO A 37 12.52 -29.29 11.92
C PRO A 37 13.35 -30.55 11.88
N GLU A 38 13.46 -31.23 13.02
CA GLU A 38 14.26 -32.43 13.16
C GLU A 38 13.81 -33.55 12.19
N GLY A 39 14.74 -34.15 11.47
CA GLY A 39 14.47 -35.17 10.48
C GLY A 39 13.92 -34.65 9.15
N VAL A 40 13.85 -33.33 8.95
CA VAL A 40 13.38 -32.70 7.72
C VAL A 40 14.50 -31.94 7.02
N GLU A 41 14.70 -32.26 5.74
CA GLU A 41 15.55 -31.50 4.84
C GLU A 41 14.70 -30.54 4.00
N ALA A 42 15.25 -29.35 3.72
CA ALA A 42 14.58 -28.36 2.88
C ALA A 42 15.59 -27.72 1.92
N GLU A 43 15.22 -27.67 0.65
CA GLU A 43 15.97 -27.02 -0.42
C GLU A 43 15.14 -25.90 -1.01
N LEU A 44 15.74 -24.72 -1.15
CA LEU A 44 15.14 -23.55 -1.77
C LEU A 44 15.93 -23.16 -3.02
N GLN A 45 15.27 -23.23 -4.15
CA GLN A 45 15.78 -22.77 -5.43
C GLN A 45 14.94 -21.60 -5.97
N ARG A 46 15.34 -21.05 -7.12
CA ARG A 46 14.65 -19.94 -7.75
C ARG A 46 13.20 -20.24 -8.09
N ASP A 47 12.93 -21.46 -8.55
CA ASP A 47 11.65 -21.90 -9.13
C ASP A 47 10.95 -23.02 -8.35
N PHE A 48 11.59 -23.57 -7.31
CA PHE A 48 10.96 -24.59 -6.48
C PHE A 48 11.43 -24.58 -5.01
N VAL A 49 10.60 -25.20 -4.17
CA VAL A 49 10.95 -25.63 -2.81
C VAL A 49 10.75 -27.13 -2.73
N ARG A 50 11.76 -27.85 -2.25
CA ARG A 50 11.71 -29.27 -1.93
C ARG A 50 11.76 -29.45 -0.42
N LEU A 51 10.85 -30.27 0.10
CA LEU A 51 10.84 -30.75 1.47
C LEU A 51 10.97 -32.25 1.44
N ALA A 52 11.94 -32.79 2.17
CA ALA A 52 12.19 -34.23 2.27
C ALA A 52 12.40 -34.63 3.73
N TRP A 53 12.18 -35.89 4.06
CA TRP A 53 12.38 -36.41 5.40
C TRP A 53 12.86 -37.85 5.39
N ASN A 54 13.45 -38.22 6.51
CA ASN A 54 14.09 -39.54 6.68
C ASN A 54 13.08 -40.67 6.60
N ASP A 55 13.53 -41.83 6.17
CA ASP A 55 12.75 -43.05 6.01
C ASP A 55 12.03 -43.49 7.28
N ASP A 56 12.66 -43.26 8.44
CA ASP A 56 12.12 -43.61 9.76
C ASP A 56 11.06 -42.61 10.28
N LEU A 57 10.92 -41.44 9.64
CA LEU A 57 9.95 -40.45 10.05
C LEU A 57 8.63 -40.62 9.28
N PRO A 58 7.52 -40.92 9.95
CA PRO A 58 6.22 -41.00 9.30
C PRO A 58 5.83 -39.67 8.65
N ASP A 59 5.21 -39.69 7.47
CA ASP A 59 4.85 -38.52 6.70
C ASP A 59 3.99 -37.52 7.50
N GLN A 60 3.00 -38.01 8.22
CA GLN A 60 2.16 -37.18 9.08
C GLN A 60 2.95 -36.45 10.17
N GLU A 61 3.93 -37.14 10.77
CA GLU A 61 4.80 -36.53 11.79
C GLU A 61 5.76 -35.53 11.18
N ALA A 62 6.34 -35.81 10.01
CA ALA A 62 7.14 -34.85 9.27
C ALA A 62 6.39 -33.56 8.99
N LEU A 63 5.17 -33.67 8.48
CA LEU A 63 4.31 -32.51 8.20
C LEU A 63 3.91 -31.77 9.48
N ARG A 64 3.65 -32.49 10.57
CA ARG A 64 3.38 -31.86 11.87
C ARG A 64 4.56 -31.02 12.33
N ARG A 65 5.78 -31.54 12.22
CA ARG A 65 7.01 -30.80 12.57
C ARG A 65 7.22 -29.59 11.68
N ILE A 66 7.01 -29.72 10.36
CA ILE A 66 7.07 -28.62 9.40
C ILE A 66 6.09 -27.51 9.78
N LEU A 67 4.82 -27.86 9.98
CA LEU A 67 3.79 -26.90 10.31
C LEU A 67 3.96 -26.27 11.69
N ALA A 68 4.39 -27.04 12.69
CA ALA A 68 4.68 -26.52 14.03
C ALA A 68 5.87 -25.56 14.04
N ALA A 69 6.88 -25.79 13.20
CA ALA A 69 7.99 -24.88 13.04
C ALA A 69 7.63 -23.60 12.26
N SER A 70 6.58 -23.66 11.44
CA SER A 70 6.17 -22.57 10.52
C SER A 70 5.10 -21.65 11.10
N PHE A 71 4.20 -22.18 11.92
CA PHE A 71 3.02 -21.49 12.46
C PHE A 71 3.01 -21.64 13.97
N ARG A 72 3.38 -20.57 14.67
CA ARG A 72 3.53 -20.57 16.13
C ARG A 72 2.57 -19.57 16.76
N LEU A 73 2.35 -19.79 18.05
CA LEU A 73 1.77 -18.81 18.95
C LEU A 73 2.80 -18.47 20.02
N THR A 74 2.92 -17.20 20.37
CA THR A 74 3.72 -16.76 21.51
C THR A 74 3.06 -17.17 22.83
N ASP A 75 3.79 -17.08 23.95
CA ASP A 75 3.21 -17.28 25.30
C ASP A 75 2.04 -16.35 25.56
N ASP A 76 2.07 -15.15 24.97
CA ASP A 76 0.97 -14.18 24.99
C ASP A 76 -0.13 -14.48 23.98
N LYS A 77 -0.06 -15.61 23.29
CA LYS A 77 -1.05 -16.08 22.31
C LYS A 77 -1.25 -15.11 21.13
N MET A 78 -0.17 -14.46 20.72
CA MET A 78 -0.09 -13.76 19.44
C MET A 78 0.40 -14.72 18.34
N ILE A 79 -0.04 -14.49 17.12
CA ILE A 79 0.41 -15.24 15.94
C ILE A 79 1.87 -14.88 15.65
N GLU A 80 2.71 -15.90 15.52
CA GLU A 80 4.11 -15.81 15.16
C GLU A 80 4.36 -16.59 13.88
N LEU A 81 4.92 -15.90 12.87
CA LEU A 81 5.25 -16.44 11.58
C LEU A 81 6.77 -16.30 11.35
N PRO A 82 7.59 -17.32 11.67
CA PRO A 82 9.05 -17.24 11.50
C PRO A 82 9.49 -16.82 10.10
N GLY A 83 8.75 -17.24 9.06
CA GLY A 83 9.01 -16.87 7.68
C GLY A 83 9.01 -15.35 7.39
N GLN A 84 8.39 -14.55 8.24
CA GLN A 84 8.45 -13.10 8.13
C GLN A 84 9.68 -12.47 8.82
N GLY A 85 10.45 -13.23 9.58
CA GLY A 85 11.71 -12.79 10.17
C GLY A 85 11.55 -11.72 11.27
N ILE A 86 10.38 -11.62 11.92
CA ILE A 86 10.13 -10.65 12.99
C ILE A 86 10.79 -11.13 14.28
N ARG A 87 11.61 -10.27 14.88
CA ARG A 87 12.31 -10.59 16.12
C ARG A 87 11.42 -10.42 17.35
N ALA A 88 11.83 -11.05 18.45
CA ALA A 88 11.08 -11.02 19.71
C ALA A 88 10.93 -9.61 20.31
N ASP A 89 11.90 -8.72 20.06
CA ASP A 89 11.92 -7.34 20.54
C ASP A 89 11.04 -6.37 19.72
N GLN A 90 10.51 -6.81 18.58
CA GLN A 90 9.67 -6.01 17.68
C GLN A 90 8.17 -6.22 18.00
N ALA A 91 7.74 -5.76 19.18
CA ALA A 91 6.36 -5.96 19.63
C ALA A 91 5.31 -5.26 18.76
N ASP A 92 5.64 -4.11 18.17
CA ASP A 92 4.80 -3.36 17.25
C ASP A 92 4.51 -4.14 15.96
N LEU A 93 5.56 -4.70 15.35
CA LEU A 93 5.44 -5.53 14.14
C LEU A 93 4.67 -6.81 14.42
N ARG A 94 4.94 -7.47 15.55
CA ARG A 94 4.25 -8.68 15.96
C ARG A 94 2.76 -8.42 16.15
N LEU A 95 2.40 -7.34 16.84
CA LEU A 95 1.02 -6.93 17.06
C LEU A 95 0.34 -6.57 15.71
N ALA A 96 1.03 -5.87 14.83
CA ALA A 96 0.50 -5.50 13.52
C ALA A 96 0.18 -6.75 12.65
N ILE A 97 1.07 -7.74 12.65
CA ILE A 97 0.86 -9.02 11.95
C ILE A 97 -0.30 -9.79 12.58
N HIS A 98 -0.31 -9.94 13.91
CA HIS A 98 -1.39 -10.61 14.62
C HIS A 98 -2.76 -9.99 14.29
N ASN A 99 -2.87 -8.68 14.42
CA ASN A 99 -4.11 -7.96 14.10
C ASN A 99 -4.46 -8.05 12.63
N GLY A 100 -3.46 -7.97 11.76
CA GLY A 100 -3.63 -8.10 10.31
C GLY A 100 -4.22 -9.46 9.93
N ILE A 101 -3.67 -10.57 10.44
CA ILE A 101 -4.17 -11.93 10.18
C ILE A 101 -5.57 -12.11 10.79
N CYS A 102 -5.79 -11.61 12.02
CA CYS A 102 -7.12 -11.64 12.64
C CYS A 102 -8.17 -10.83 11.88
N GLY A 103 -7.77 -9.77 11.19
CA GLY A 103 -8.65 -8.93 10.36
C GLY A 103 -8.82 -9.41 8.92
N THR A 104 -8.07 -10.43 8.50
CA THR A 104 -8.06 -10.95 7.11
C THR A 104 -8.38 -12.44 7.07
N PHE A 105 -7.38 -13.29 7.18
CA PHE A 105 -7.51 -14.76 7.07
C PHE A 105 -8.40 -15.34 8.17
N LEU A 106 -8.37 -14.79 9.38
CA LEU A 106 -9.15 -15.20 10.51
C LEU A 106 -10.26 -14.17 10.86
N GLN A 107 -10.90 -13.60 9.86
CA GLN A 107 -11.80 -12.46 10.04
C GLN A 107 -13.01 -12.81 10.93
N HIS A 108 -13.59 -14.01 10.80
CA HIS A 108 -14.69 -14.45 11.63
C HIS A 108 -14.23 -14.95 13.01
N ASN A 109 -14.96 -14.59 14.06
CA ASN A 109 -14.59 -14.96 15.44
C ASN A 109 -14.47 -16.47 15.69
N LYS A 110 -15.27 -17.30 15.00
CA LYS A 110 -15.20 -18.77 15.10
C LYS A 110 -13.91 -19.34 14.52
N MET A 111 -13.27 -18.63 13.57
CA MET A 111 -12.00 -19.06 12.97
C MET A 111 -10.77 -18.74 13.85
N ARG A 112 -10.99 -18.01 14.93
CA ARG A 112 -9.95 -17.64 15.90
C ARG A 112 -10.46 -17.86 17.31
N PRO A 113 -10.62 -19.13 17.74
CA PRO A 113 -10.97 -19.42 19.12
C PRO A 113 -9.90 -18.81 20.03
N GLY A 114 -10.33 -18.00 20.95
CA GLY A 114 -9.45 -17.22 21.81
C GLY A 114 -10.12 -16.92 23.15
N GLU A 115 -9.46 -16.13 23.94
CA GLU A 115 -9.98 -15.64 25.21
C GLU A 115 -11.14 -14.67 24.98
N LYS A 116 -12.10 -14.67 25.91
CA LYS A 116 -13.23 -13.72 25.85
C LYS A 116 -12.76 -12.29 26.07
N GLU A 117 -11.85 -12.11 27.05
CA GLU A 117 -11.32 -10.81 27.43
C GLU A 117 -10.10 -10.44 26.56
N PRO A 118 -10.00 -9.19 26.11
CA PRO A 118 -8.83 -8.73 25.37
C PRO A 118 -7.62 -8.63 26.31
N ARG A 119 -6.46 -9.04 25.83
CA ARG A 119 -5.17 -8.82 26.49
C ARG A 119 -4.63 -7.43 26.16
N ARG A 120 -3.65 -6.99 26.97
CA ARG A 120 -2.95 -5.72 26.77
C ARG A 120 -1.47 -5.97 26.54
N VAL A 121 -0.88 -5.17 25.68
CA VAL A 121 0.56 -5.17 25.41
C VAL A 121 1.06 -3.73 25.32
N GLU A 122 2.20 -3.47 25.95
CA GLU A 122 2.92 -2.22 25.79
C GLU A 122 3.76 -2.29 24.53
N VAL A 123 3.58 -1.32 23.64
CA VAL A 123 4.36 -1.19 22.42
C VAL A 123 5.16 0.11 22.52
N ARG A 124 6.49 0.00 22.39
CA ARG A 124 7.40 1.14 22.33
C ARG A 124 7.81 1.35 20.87
N SER A 125 7.60 2.54 20.35
CA SER A 125 8.21 2.94 19.08
C SER A 125 9.66 3.35 19.33
N ALA A 126 10.52 3.19 18.33
CA ALA A 126 11.92 3.57 18.43
C ALA A 126 12.12 5.08 18.74
N ASP A 127 11.12 5.89 18.42
CA ASP A 127 11.14 7.36 18.59
C ASP A 127 10.40 7.84 19.86
N ASP A 128 9.76 6.94 20.65
CA ASP A 128 8.95 7.29 21.81
C ASP A 128 9.59 6.77 23.12
N GLU A 129 9.90 7.67 24.04
CA GLU A 129 10.38 7.31 25.39
C GLU A 129 9.31 6.61 26.24
N VAL A 130 8.03 6.81 25.93
CA VAL A 130 6.90 6.25 26.68
C VAL A 130 6.18 5.22 25.82
N GLY A 131 6.09 3.98 26.33
CA GLY A 131 5.34 2.92 25.68
C GLY A 131 3.83 3.21 25.64
N GLU A 132 3.19 2.83 24.55
CA GLU A 132 1.75 2.93 24.39
C GLU A 132 1.07 1.59 24.62
N MET A 133 -0.06 1.60 25.34
CA MET A 133 -0.85 0.39 25.62
C MET A 133 -1.81 0.08 24.47
N PHE A 134 -1.72 -1.14 23.95
CA PHE A 134 -2.65 -1.67 22.95
C PHE A 134 -3.43 -2.85 23.53
N THR A 135 -4.67 -3.01 23.03
CA THR A 135 -5.50 -4.18 23.34
C THR A 135 -5.56 -5.08 22.11
N TYR A 136 -5.49 -6.39 22.29
CA TYR A 136 -5.64 -7.39 21.24
C TYR A 136 -6.42 -8.61 21.73
N LYS A 137 -6.95 -9.40 20.80
CA LYS A 137 -7.61 -10.66 21.12
C LYS A 137 -6.62 -11.81 20.95
N ALA A 138 -6.31 -12.49 22.07
CA ALA A 138 -5.49 -13.68 22.04
C ALA A 138 -6.12 -14.78 21.17
N VAL A 139 -5.29 -15.58 20.51
CA VAL A 139 -5.69 -16.70 19.64
C VAL A 139 -5.18 -18.00 20.25
N ASN A 140 -6.05 -19.00 20.44
CA ASN A 140 -5.67 -20.30 21.01
C ASN A 140 -5.20 -21.30 19.97
N SER A 141 -5.57 -21.09 18.69
CA SER A 141 -5.14 -21.95 17.59
C SER A 141 -5.11 -21.18 16.27
N PHE A 142 -4.23 -21.59 15.37
CA PHE A 142 -4.03 -20.95 14.07
C PHE A 142 -3.48 -21.93 13.04
N ALA A 143 -3.85 -21.77 11.77
CA ALA A 143 -3.43 -22.58 10.63
C ALA A 143 -3.77 -24.07 10.76
N HIS A 144 -2.77 -24.93 10.93
CA HIS A 144 -2.93 -26.37 11.07
C HIS A 144 -3.43 -26.82 12.45
N GLN A 145 -3.34 -25.93 13.45
CA GLN A 145 -3.73 -26.23 14.81
C GLN A 145 -5.26 -26.38 14.92
N LYS A 146 -5.69 -27.05 15.96
CA LYS A 146 -7.10 -27.34 16.19
C LYS A 146 -7.93 -26.08 16.36
N ALA A 147 -8.60 -25.64 15.28
CA ALA A 147 -9.56 -24.55 15.27
C ALA A 147 -10.96 -25.14 15.29
N GLN A 148 -11.85 -24.67 16.16
CA GLN A 148 -13.21 -25.20 16.33
C GLN A 148 -13.30 -26.70 16.67
N GLY A 149 -12.25 -27.27 17.21
CA GLY A 149 -12.21 -28.67 17.52
C GLY A 149 -11.63 -29.58 16.45
N THR A 150 -11.27 -29.04 15.25
CA THR A 150 -10.77 -29.85 14.13
C THR A 150 -9.39 -29.37 13.70
N GLY A 151 -8.38 -30.22 13.78
CA GLY A 151 -7.04 -29.98 13.28
C GLY A 151 -6.86 -30.59 11.89
N LEU A 152 -6.12 -29.92 11.01
CA LEU A 152 -5.91 -30.38 9.64
C LEU A 152 -5.31 -31.80 9.61
N LEU A 153 -4.25 -32.04 10.40
CA LEU A 153 -3.53 -33.32 10.43
C LEU A 153 -4.27 -34.39 11.27
N GLU A 154 -5.11 -33.99 12.21
CA GLU A 154 -5.82 -34.92 13.09
C GLU A 154 -7.11 -35.46 12.47
N ASP A 155 -7.85 -34.63 11.76
CA ASP A 155 -9.19 -34.98 11.28
C ASP A 155 -9.22 -35.20 9.76
N LYS A 156 -8.44 -34.44 8.97
CA LYS A 156 -8.50 -34.50 7.50
C LYS A 156 -7.35 -35.30 6.87
N LEU A 157 -6.18 -35.32 7.48
CA LEU A 157 -4.99 -36.00 6.97
C LEU A 157 -4.54 -37.16 7.89
N LYS A 158 -5.41 -37.66 8.74
CA LYS A 158 -5.15 -38.79 9.62
C LYS A 158 -5.16 -40.09 8.84
N GLY A 159 -4.10 -40.87 8.97
CA GLY A 159 -3.98 -42.17 8.30
C GLY A 159 -3.54 -42.05 6.84
N ASN A 160 -4.25 -42.70 5.94
CA ASN A 160 -3.97 -42.60 4.50
C ASN A 160 -4.40 -41.21 3.99
N TRP A 161 -3.56 -40.64 3.13
CA TRP A 161 -3.88 -39.38 2.49
C TRP A 161 -5.14 -39.55 1.64
N PRO A 162 -6.16 -38.71 1.81
CA PRO A 162 -7.29 -38.67 0.89
C PRO A 162 -6.81 -38.17 -0.48
N GLU A 163 -7.54 -38.54 -1.53
CA GLU A 163 -7.27 -38.02 -2.87
C GLU A 163 -7.47 -36.50 -2.92
N PHE A 164 -8.48 -36.00 -2.24
CA PHE A 164 -8.81 -34.58 -2.13
C PHE A 164 -9.10 -34.19 -0.69
N ALA A 165 -8.72 -32.98 -0.34
CA ALA A 165 -9.03 -32.36 0.94
C ALA A 165 -9.62 -30.97 0.73
N SER A 166 -10.59 -30.60 1.57
CA SER A 166 -11.19 -29.25 1.53
C SER A 166 -10.15 -28.19 1.87
N ILE A 167 -10.06 -27.14 1.04
CA ILE A 167 -9.23 -25.98 1.30
C ILE A 167 -9.83 -25.20 2.45
N PRO A 168 -9.10 -24.95 3.54
CA PRO A 168 -9.59 -24.10 4.61
C PRO A 168 -9.86 -22.68 4.09
N GLN A 169 -11.10 -22.22 4.17
CA GLN A 169 -11.49 -20.91 3.64
C GLN A 169 -10.76 -19.75 4.31
N SER A 170 -10.29 -19.95 5.55
CA SER A 170 -9.48 -19.00 6.28
C SER A 170 -8.09 -18.73 5.67
N VAL A 171 -7.61 -19.56 4.75
CA VAL A 171 -6.28 -19.38 4.14
C VAL A 171 -6.31 -18.79 2.74
N VAL A 172 -7.47 -18.66 2.11
CA VAL A 172 -7.61 -18.04 0.78
C VAL A 172 -8.48 -16.80 0.90
N PRO A 173 -7.90 -15.60 0.93
CA PRO A 173 -8.65 -14.34 1.00
C PRO A 173 -9.60 -14.22 -0.19
N GLY A 174 -10.86 -14.10 0.10
CA GLY A 174 -11.88 -14.03 -0.93
C GLY A 174 -12.24 -15.39 -1.52
N ALA A 175 -11.91 -16.51 -0.86
CA ALA A 175 -12.48 -17.81 -1.15
C ALA A 175 -13.99 -17.75 -1.15
N MET A 176 -14.60 -18.58 -2.01
CA MET A 176 -16.04 -18.52 -2.22
C MET A 176 -16.80 -18.86 -0.95
N SER A 177 -17.90 -18.18 -0.79
CA SER A 177 -18.89 -18.49 0.23
C SER A 177 -19.82 -19.59 -0.25
N GLY A 178 -20.33 -20.35 0.66
CA GLY A 178 -21.56 -21.09 0.45
C GLY A 178 -21.40 -22.54 0.12
N ALA A 179 -22.27 -23.08 -0.71
CA ALA A 179 -22.54 -24.48 -0.87
C ALA A 179 -21.45 -25.34 -1.54
N LEU A 180 -20.38 -24.74 -2.07
CA LEU A 180 -19.31 -25.47 -2.74
C LEU A 180 -18.03 -25.38 -1.91
N GLU A 181 -17.60 -26.51 -1.37
CA GLU A 181 -16.27 -26.66 -0.81
C GLU A 181 -15.27 -26.75 -1.95
N LEU A 182 -14.21 -25.92 -1.89
CA LEU A 182 -13.06 -26.08 -2.78
C LEU A 182 -12.20 -27.20 -2.22
N GLU A 183 -11.87 -28.15 -3.07
CA GLU A 183 -11.01 -29.27 -2.74
C GLU A 183 -9.73 -29.19 -3.55
N ALA A 184 -8.64 -29.64 -2.96
CA ALA A 184 -7.33 -29.75 -3.60
C ALA A 184 -6.60 -30.99 -3.05
N SER A 185 -5.46 -31.35 -3.65
CA SER A 185 -4.62 -32.38 -3.07
C SER A 185 -4.16 -31.97 -1.67
N PRO A 186 -3.90 -32.91 -0.75
CA PRO A 186 -3.41 -32.58 0.58
C PRO A 186 -2.14 -31.72 0.57
N GLU A 187 -1.26 -31.94 -0.39
CA GLU A 187 -0.03 -31.15 -0.57
C GLU A 187 -0.37 -29.69 -0.92
N GLU A 188 -1.33 -29.47 -1.81
CA GLU A 188 -1.77 -28.11 -2.16
C GLU A 188 -2.45 -27.41 -0.97
N VAL A 189 -3.25 -28.13 -0.18
CA VAL A 189 -3.87 -27.60 1.05
C VAL A 189 -2.79 -27.18 2.03
N ILE A 190 -1.73 -27.99 2.21
CA ILE A 190 -0.59 -27.65 3.07
C ILE A 190 0.14 -26.43 2.52
N LEU A 191 0.41 -26.38 1.22
CA LEU A 191 1.03 -25.22 0.58
C LEU A 191 0.23 -23.93 0.86
N LEU A 192 -1.08 -23.96 0.68
CA LEU A 192 -1.94 -22.79 0.84
C LEU A 192 -1.92 -22.20 2.27
N LEU A 193 -1.58 -22.96 3.30
CA LEU A 193 -1.38 -22.42 4.65
C LEU A 193 -0.29 -21.33 4.67
N PHE A 194 0.75 -21.48 3.85
CA PHE A 194 1.86 -20.51 3.76
C PHE A 194 1.48 -19.20 3.07
N LEU A 195 0.27 -19.08 2.53
CA LEU A 195 -0.24 -17.83 1.97
C LEU A 195 -0.23 -16.69 3.01
N THR A 196 -0.46 -17.01 4.28
CA THR A 196 -0.39 -16.07 5.40
C THR A 196 0.98 -15.44 5.59
N VAL A 197 2.04 -16.16 5.20
CA VAL A 197 3.44 -15.67 5.20
C VAL A 197 3.77 -14.96 3.90
N GLY A 198 3.26 -15.49 2.77
CA GLY A 198 3.59 -15.02 1.43
C GLY A 198 2.86 -13.73 1.00
N CYS A 199 1.94 -13.22 1.80
CA CYS A 199 1.21 -11.98 1.53
C CYS A 199 1.68 -10.82 2.40
N ALA A 200 1.47 -9.59 1.92
CA ALA A 200 1.60 -8.40 2.76
C ALA A 200 0.22 -7.90 3.19
N ILE A 201 0.12 -7.44 4.44
CA ILE A 201 -1.13 -6.95 5.00
C ILE A 201 -1.00 -5.45 5.28
N PHE A 202 -2.01 -4.69 4.85
CA PHE A 202 -2.11 -3.25 5.05
C PHE A 202 -3.40 -2.92 5.79
N LEU A 203 -3.35 -1.85 6.59
CA LEU A 203 -4.51 -1.27 7.26
C LEU A 203 -5.05 -0.13 6.40
N LEU A 204 -6.27 -0.28 5.90
CA LEU A 204 -6.95 0.75 5.14
C LEU A 204 -7.41 1.86 6.08
N ARG A 205 -7.04 3.10 5.76
CA ARG A 205 -7.40 4.28 6.54
C ARG A 205 -8.92 4.43 6.57
N PRO A 206 -9.56 4.39 7.74
CA PRO A 206 -10.98 4.67 7.83
C PRO A 206 -11.26 6.12 7.47
N ARG A 207 -12.42 6.36 6.90
CA ARG A 207 -12.86 7.71 6.50
C ARG A 207 -13.18 8.57 7.71
N THR A 208 -13.66 7.97 8.79
CA THR A 208 -13.94 8.66 10.05
C THR A 208 -13.27 7.93 11.21
N TYR A 209 -13.00 8.64 12.31
CA TYR A 209 -12.37 8.08 13.51
C TYR A 209 -13.21 6.96 14.16
N GLN A 210 -14.52 6.97 13.96
CA GLN A 210 -15.44 5.97 14.51
C GLN A 210 -15.61 4.74 13.63
N ASP A 211 -15.12 4.77 12.39
CA ASP A 211 -15.23 3.64 11.48
C ASP A 211 -14.32 2.49 11.94
N LYS A 212 -14.81 1.26 11.79
CA LYS A 212 -14.00 0.07 11.99
C LYS A 212 -12.87 0.05 10.97
N ALA A 213 -11.66 -0.30 11.43
CA ALA A 213 -10.53 -0.52 10.55
C ALA A 213 -10.85 -1.66 9.57
N GLN A 214 -10.37 -1.49 8.35
CA GLN A 214 -10.49 -2.46 7.27
C GLN A 214 -9.08 -2.85 6.84
N TYR A 215 -8.87 -4.11 6.51
CA TYR A 215 -7.57 -4.59 6.06
C TYR A 215 -7.56 -4.87 4.56
N CYS A 216 -6.37 -4.85 3.98
CA CYS A 216 -6.12 -5.26 2.61
C CYS A 216 -4.98 -6.28 2.60
N VAL A 217 -5.19 -7.40 1.93
CA VAL A 217 -4.17 -8.41 1.67
C VAL A 217 -3.63 -8.18 0.26
N VAL A 218 -2.32 -8.04 0.13
CA VAL A 218 -1.64 -7.99 -1.17
C VAL A 218 -1.03 -9.34 -1.45
N VAL A 219 -1.51 -10.00 -2.49
CA VAL A 219 -1.12 -11.33 -2.95
C VAL A 219 -0.19 -11.17 -4.16
N PRO A 220 1.11 -11.47 -4.07
CA PRO A 220 2.07 -11.32 -5.16
C PRO A 220 1.95 -12.42 -6.20
N ASP A 221 2.26 -12.10 -7.45
CA ASP A 221 2.47 -13.06 -8.53
C ASP A 221 3.98 -13.32 -8.69
N ILE A 222 4.46 -14.35 -8.01
CA ILE A 222 5.90 -14.60 -7.81
C ILE A 222 6.50 -15.37 -8.98
N ILE A 223 7.73 -14.98 -9.38
CA ILE A 223 8.53 -15.62 -10.44
C ILE A 223 9.95 -16.01 -9.98
N ASP A 224 10.36 -15.54 -8.80
CA ASP A 224 11.64 -15.91 -8.20
C ASP A 224 11.48 -16.06 -6.67
N LEU A 225 11.54 -17.31 -6.20
CA LEU A 225 11.31 -17.64 -4.79
C LEU A 225 12.44 -17.15 -3.88
N GLN A 226 13.69 -17.23 -4.33
CA GLN A 226 14.84 -16.84 -3.51
C GLN A 226 14.87 -15.31 -3.33
N ALA A 227 14.64 -14.55 -4.42
CA ALA A 227 14.57 -13.11 -4.37
C ALA A 227 13.36 -12.66 -3.53
N TYR A 228 12.19 -13.31 -3.72
CA TYR A 228 11.00 -12.99 -2.95
C TYR A 228 11.17 -13.27 -1.45
N ALA A 229 11.73 -14.43 -1.07
CA ALA A 229 11.94 -14.77 0.33
C ALA A 229 12.82 -13.75 1.08
N ARG A 230 13.85 -13.21 0.41
CA ARG A 230 14.66 -12.10 0.95
C ARG A 230 13.87 -10.82 1.09
N ALA A 231 13.09 -10.48 0.06
CA ALA A 231 12.35 -9.23 0.02
C ALA A 231 11.21 -9.18 1.04
N ILE A 232 10.41 -10.25 1.18
CA ILE A 232 9.28 -10.28 2.11
C ILE A 232 9.73 -10.18 3.59
N GLN A 233 10.84 -10.80 3.95
CA GLN A 233 11.42 -10.67 5.30
C GLN A 233 11.86 -9.23 5.57
N ARG A 234 12.49 -8.57 4.60
CA ARG A 234 12.87 -7.16 4.70
C ARG A 234 11.64 -6.25 4.86
N ILE A 235 10.59 -6.47 4.05
CA ILE A 235 9.34 -5.70 4.13
C ILE A 235 8.67 -5.93 5.47
N ALA A 236 8.61 -7.17 5.93
CA ALA A 236 7.99 -7.51 7.19
C ALA A 236 8.67 -6.82 8.38
N THR A 237 10.00 -6.70 8.35
CA THR A 237 10.80 -6.09 9.42
C THR A 237 10.99 -4.58 9.31
N ALA A 238 10.56 -3.94 8.21
CA ALA A 238 10.62 -2.49 8.03
C ALA A 238 9.54 -1.78 8.87
N GLY A 239 9.88 -1.44 10.11
CA GLY A 239 8.96 -0.82 11.07
C GLY A 239 8.52 0.60 10.75
N THR A 240 9.23 1.31 9.85
CA THR A 240 9.02 2.74 9.56
C THR A 240 7.64 3.11 9.01
N THR A 241 6.87 2.13 8.54
CA THR A 241 5.53 2.32 7.96
C THR A 241 4.40 1.91 8.90
N ILE A 242 4.71 1.34 10.06
CA ILE A 242 3.72 0.94 11.06
C ILE A 242 3.19 2.18 11.76
N LYS A 243 1.88 2.34 11.75
CA LYS A 243 1.17 3.48 12.33
C LYS A 243 0.06 3.00 13.25
N ARG A 244 -0.08 3.71 14.37
CA ARG A 244 -1.25 3.56 15.24
C ARG A 244 -2.45 4.21 14.58
N PHE A 245 -3.56 3.49 14.55
CA PHE A 245 -4.85 4.04 14.17
C PHE A 245 -5.78 4.24 15.39
N SER A 246 -5.77 3.30 16.32
CA SER A 246 -6.51 3.35 17.59
C SER A 246 -5.80 2.48 18.63
N ASN A 247 -6.35 2.36 19.84
CA ASN A 247 -5.80 1.49 20.87
C ASN A 247 -5.87 -0.02 20.54
N THR A 248 -6.56 -0.38 19.45
CA THR A 248 -6.73 -1.76 18.99
C THR A 248 -6.14 -2.01 17.59
N TYR A 249 -5.78 -0.95 16.85
CA TYR A 249 -5.33 -1.10 15.47
C TYR A 249 -3.99 -0.43 15.24
N LEU A 250 -3.03 -1.27 14.90
CA LEU A 250 -1.68 -0.89 14.51
C LEU A 250 -1.36 -1.63 13.19
N GLY A 251 -0.77 -0.94 12.22
CA GLY A 251 -0.42 -1.58 10.95
C GLY A 251 0.18 -0.62 9.93
N ARG A 252 0.44 -1.14 8.74
CA ARG A 252 0.87 -0.35 7.57
C ARG A 252 -0.31 0.37 6.98
N VAL A 253 -0.49 1.64 7.34
CA VAL A 253 -1.68 2.42 6.99
C VAL A 253 -1.55 3.00 5.59
N VAL A 254 -2.57 2.76 4.75
CA VAL A 254 -2.73 3.28 3.38
C VAL A 254 -4.15 3.78 3.14
N GLY A 255 -4.38 4.55 2.07
CA GLY A 255 -5.70 5.10 1.75
C GLY A 255 -6.65 4.09 1.11
N GLY A 256 -6.14 3.23 0.21
CA GLY A 256 -6.94 2.27 -0.55
C GLY A 256 -6.16 1.03 -0.97
N ALA A 257 -6.82 0.08 -1.63
CA ALA A 257 -6.22 -1.17 -2.07
C ALA A 257 -5.16 -0.95 -3.17
N GLU A 258 -5.39 0.00 -4.07
CA GLU A 258 -4.43 0.38 -5.10
C GLU A 258 -3.15 0.94 -4.48
N GLU A 259 -3.30 1.79 -3.46
CA GLU A 259 -2.16 2.31 -2.71
C GLU A 259 -1.41 1.20 -1.98
N ALA A 260 -2.11 0.23 -1.37
CA ALA A 260 -1.50 -0.94 -0.75
C ALA A 260 -0.64 -1.73 -1.72
N ALA A 261 -1.17 -2.00 -2.91
CA ALA A 261 -0.47 -2.75 -3.95
C ALA A 261 0.75 -2.02 -4.49
N LEU A 262 0.64 -0.73 -4.83
CA LEU A 262 1.77 0.07 -5.31
C LEU A 262 2.84 0.23 -4.23
N ARG A 263 2.43 0.42 -2.98
CA ARG A 263 3.37 0.47 -1.85
C ARG A 263 4.12 -0.83 -1.67
N PHE A 264 3.43 -1.95 -1.75
CA PHE A 264 4.04 -3.27 -1.70
C PHE A 264 5.09 -3.46 -2.82
N LEU A 265 4.76 -3.09 -4.07
CA LEU A 265 5.70 -3.16 -5.19
C LEU A 265 6.93 -2.28 -4.97
N ILE A 266 6.76 -1.06 -4.44
CA ILE A 266 7.89 -0.18 -4.09
C ILE A 266 8.75 -0.82 -3.01
N ASP A 267 8.15 -1.34 -1.95
CA ASP A 267 8.87 -1.94 -0.83
C ASP A 267 9.62 -3.22 -1.25
N LEU A 268 9.09 -3.99 -2.21
CA LEU A 268 9.78 -5.13 -2.81
C LEU A 268 11.06 -4.72 -3.54
N HIS A 269 11.00 -3.63 -4.29
CA HIS A 269 12.14 -3.13 -5.10
C HIS A 269 13.11 -2.26 -4.29
N ALA A 270 12.70 -1.75 -3.13
CA ALA A 270 13.54 -0.92 -2.28
C ALA A 270 14.71 -1.73 -1.69
N GLY A 271 15.93 -1.39 -2.08
CA GLY A 271 17.15 -2.06 -1.61
C GLY A 271 17.55 -3.31 -2.38
N ASP A 272 16.91 -3.61 -3.49
CA ASP A 272 17.39 -4.64 -4.41
C ASP A 272 18.43 -4.00 -5.36
N LEU A 273 19.71 -4.31 -5.12
CA LEU A 273 20.82 -3.91 -6.00
C LEU A 273 20.88 -4.79 -7.26
N THR A 274 20.10 -5.87 -7.29
CA THR A 274 19.98 -6.76 -8.43
C THR A 274 18.76 -6.38 -9.25
N SER A 275 18.92 -6.25 -10.57
CA SER A 275 17.85 -5.94 -11.51
C SER A 275 16.79 -7.06 -11.66
N GLU A 276 16.88 -8.12 -10.88
CA GLU A 276 16.01 -9.29 -10.96
C GLU A 276 14.69 -9.05 -10.23
N ARG A 277 13.61 -9.11 -10.98
CA ARG A 277 12.26 -9.00 -10.44
C ARG A 277 11.85 -10.30 -9.76
N SER A 278 11.32 -10.18 -8.55
CA SER A 278 10.74 -11.33 -7.85
C SER A 278 9.27 -11.57 -8.17
N VAL A 279 8.56 -10.58 -8.73
CA VAL A 279 7.12 -10.64 -9.03
C VAL A 279 6.78 -10.01 -10.38
N THR A 280 5.73 -10.52 -11.05
CA THR A 280 5.15 -9.93 -12.28
C THR A 280 4.03 -8.95 -11.99
N GLY A 281 3.51 -8.94 -10.77
CA GLY A 281 2.40 -8.10 -10.35
C GLY A 281 1.83 -8.57 -9.02
N CYS A 282 0.68 -8.05 -8.66
CA CYS A 282 -0.01 -8.45 -7.43
C CYS A 282 -1.52 -8.27 -7.54
N LEU A 283 -2.22 -8.93 -6.63
CA LEU A 283 -3.65 -8.80 -6.41
C LEU A 283 -3.85 -8.17 -5.03
N ALA A 284 -4.48 -7.00 -4.95
CA ALA A 284 -4.87 -6.38 -3.68
C ALA A 284 -6.33 -6.71 -3.37
N VAL A 285 -6.56 -7.34 -2.23
CA VAL A 285 -7.88 -7.78 -1.77
C VAL A 285 -8.26 -6.96 -0.54
N ALA A 286 -9.13 -5.96 -0.72
CA ALA A 286 -9.69 -5.23 0.41
C ALA A 286 -10.73 -6.09 1.11
N MET A 287 -10.55 -6.29 2.42
CA MET A 287 -11.44 -7.08 3.25
C MET A 287 -12.64 -6.22 3.68
N GLY A 288 -13.81 -6.83 3.82
CA GLY A 288 -14.97 -6.18 4.42
C GLY A 288 -14.76 -5.88 5.90
N LYS A 289 -15.58 -4.97 6.45
CA LYS A 289 -15.47 -4.55 7.86
C LYS A 289 -15.85 -5.64 8.86
N VAL A 290 -16.72 -6.58 8.46
CA VAL A 290 -17.23 -7.65 9.32
C VAL A 290 -17.44 -8.90 8.47
N SER A 291 -17.05 -10.05 8.97
CA SER A 291 -17.39 -11.35 8.38
C SER A 291 -18.83 -11.74 8.76
N TRP A 292 -19.58 -12.26 7.83
CA TRP A 292 -21.00 -12.65 8.01
C TRP A 292 -21.12 -14.08 8.48
N ASP A 293 -20.28 -14.94 7.95
CA ASP A 293 -20.29 -16.38 8.19
C ASP A 293 -18.89 -16.87 8.54
N ALA A 294 -18.79 -17.95 9.30
CA ALA A 294 -17.51 -18.57 9.66
C ALA A 294 -16.75 -19.08 8.43
N ASN A 295 -17.50 -19.49 7.41
CA ASN A 295 -16.97 -20.06 6.17
C ASN A 295 -16.79 -19.01 5.07
N GLN A 296 -17.01 -17.73 5.36
CA GLN A 296 -16.92 -16.65 4.38
C GLN A 296 -16.01 -15.54 4.86
N ILE A 297 -14.99 -15.24 4.07
CA ILE A 297 -14.19 -14.04 4.23
C ILE A 297 -14.90 -12.91 3.50
N ASN A 298 -15.34 -11.90 4.26
CA ASN A 298 -15.99 -10.74 3.69
C ASN A 298 -14.97 -9.86 2.99
N ARG A 299 -15.13 -9.67 1.69
CA ARG A 299 -14.32 -8.80 0.85
C ARG A 299 -15.17 -7.67 0.29
N SER A 300 -14.63 -6.48 0.19
CA SER A 300 -15.32 -5.35 -0.43
C SER A 300 -14.86 -5.12 -1.86
N PHE A 301 -13.59 -5.42 -2.19
CA PHE A 301 -13.06 -5.03 -3.49
C PHE A 301 -11.69 -5.67 -3.79
N ILE A 302 -11.46 -6.00 -5.05
CA ILE A 302 -10.24 -6.64 -5.52
C ILE A 302 -9.69 -5.83 -6.68
N VAL A 303 -8.38 -5.51 -6.62
CA VAL A 303 -7.65 -4.81 -7.68
C VAL A 303 -6.44 -5.64 -8.09
N LYS A 304 -6.25 -5.82 -9.40
CA LYS A 304 -5.07 -6.45 -9.97
C LYS A 304 -4.14 -5.38 -10.54
N LEU A 305 -2.87 -5.43 -10.16
CA LEU A 305 -1.85 -4.50 -10.64
C LEU A 305 -0.72 -5.25 -11.36
N LYS A 306 -0.13 -4.56 -12.35
CA LYS A 306 1.11 -4.99 -13.01
C LYS A 306 2.32 -4.74 -12.09
N GLY A 307 3.44 -5.38 -12.39
CA GLY A 307 4.69 -5.17 -11.63
C GLY A 307 5.40 -3.85 -11.92
N GLU A 308 4.99 -3.11 -12.97
CA GLU A 308 5.65 -1.87 -13.41
C GLU A 308 4.68 -0.78 -13.81
N TYR A 309 5.06 0.44 -13.45
CA TYR A 309 4.41 1.67 -13.87
C TYR A 309 5.48 2.73 -14.16
N PRO A 310 5.45 3.38 -15.35
CA PRO A 310 6.42 4.42 -15.71
C PRO A 310 6.45 5.59 -14.72
N GLU A 311 5.26 5.95 -14.17
CA GLU A 311 5.11 7.05 -13.23
C GLU A 311 5.17 6.64 -11.75
N LEU A 312 5.68 5.43 -11.45
CA LEU A 312 5.78 4.95 -10.05
C LEU A 312 6.55 5.91 -9.14
N GLY A 313 7.56 6.61 -9.69
CA GLY A 313 8.31 7.65 -8.97
C GLY A 313 7.46 8.82 -8.52
N ILE A 314 6.40 9.20 -9.27
CA ILE A 314 5.45 10.26 -8.88
C ILE A 314 4.62 9.80 -7.68
N PHE A 315 4.11 8.56 -7.72
CA PHE A 315 3.40 7.97 -6.59
C PHE A 315 4.30 7.87 -5.36
N GLN A 316 5.56 7.42 -5.53
CA GLN A 316 6.52 7.33 -4.44
C GLN A 316 6.74 8.70 -3.76
N ALA A 317 6.94 9.76 -4.55
CA ALA A 317 7.07 11.12 -4.05
C ALA A 317 5.77 11.59 -3.33
N ALA A 318 4.60 11.34 -3.94
CA ALA A 318 3.32 11.66 -3.32
C ALA A 318 3.16 10.97 -1.96
N ASN A 319 3.43 9.67 -1.88
CA ASN A 319 3.28 8.89 -0.66
C ASN A 319 4.28 9.31 0.43
N GLN A 320 5.54 9.54 0.08
CA GLN A 320 6.57 9.95 1.02
C GLN A 320 6.23 11.27 1.72
N TYR A 321 5.76 12.26 0.97
CA TYR A 321 5.55 13.62 1.48
C TYR A 321 4.10 13.90 1.90
N LEU A 322 3.11 13.25 1.30
CA LEU A 322 1.68 13.52 1.50
C LEU A 322 0.91 12.36 2.13
N GLY A 323 1.46 11.14 2.13
CA GLY A 323 0.82 9.95 2.68
C GLY A 323 0.81 9.88 4.22
N LYS A 324 1.50 10.79 4.90
CA LYS A 324 1.62 10.78 6.36
C LYS A 324 0.44 11.51 7.01
N THR A 325 -0.27 10.82 7.90
CA THR A 325 -1.21 11.45 8.82
C THR A 325 -0.40 12.21 9.88
N ARG A 326 -0.69 13.49 10.08
CA ARG A 326 -0.08 14.29 11.14
C ARG A 326 -1.01 14.32 12.34
N ILE A 327 -0.51 13.93 13.50
CA ILE A 327 -1.22 14.10 14.76
C ILE A 327 -0.76 15.42 15.37
N ILE A 328 -1.68 16.37 15.51
CA ILE A 328 -1.42 17.61 16.21
C ILE A 328 -1.87 17.42 17.66
N LYS A 329 -0.94 17.42 18.60
CA LYS A 329 -1.25 17.40 20.03
C LYS A 329 -1.77 18.79 20.42
N SER A 330 -2.98 18.87 20.93
CA SER A 330 -3.52 20.09 21.53
C SER A 330 -2.81 20.37 22.86
N LYS A 331 -2.68 21.63 23.25
CA LYS A 331 -2.17 22.03 24.58
C LYS A 331 -2.99 21.45 25.74
N LYS A 332 -4.21 20.97 25.50
CA LYS A 332 -5.11 20.32 26.46
C LYS A 332 -5.02 18.78 26.46
N GLY A 333 -4.03 18.19 25.78
CA GLY A 333 -3.83 16.73 25.76
C GLY A 333 -4.67 15.96 24.75
N GLU A 334 -5.69 16.55 24.15
CA GLU A 334 -6.47 15.93 23.06
C GLU A 334 -5.77 16.19 21.74
N GLY A 335 -5.24 15.14 21.12
CA GLY A 335 -4.66 15.21 19.79
C GLY A 335 -5.73 15.02 18.71
N TYR A 336 -5.67 15.79 17.64
CA TYR A 336 -6.48 15.51 16.45
C TYR A 336 -5.57 15.15 15.28
N ALA A 337 -6.02 14.15 14.50
CA ALA A 337 -5.31 13.73 13.31
C ALA A 337 -5.71 14.62 12.13
N ILE A 338 -4.72 15.24 11.49
CA ILE A 338 -4.93 15.82 10.16
C ILE A 338 -4.90 14.66 9.17
N PRO A 339 -5.98 14.45 8.41
CA PRO A 339 -6.01 13.42 7.39
C PRO A 339 -4.82 13.59 6.43
N ALA A 340 -4.23 12.48 6.00
CA ALA A 340 -3.29 12.52 4.90
C ALA A 340 -3.96 13.15 3.67
N SER A 341 -3.15 13.79 2.82
CA SER A 341 -3.65 14.34 1.56
C SER A 341 -4.28 13.22 0.71
N PRO A 342 -5.39 13.47 -0.01
CA PRO A 342 -5.98 12.48 -0.92
C PRO A 342 -5.17 12.28 -2.21
N VAL A 343 -4.10 13.04 -2.43
CA VAL A 343 -3.28 12.98 -3.64
C VAL A 343 -2.64 11.61 -3.87
N PRO A 344 -1.99 10.95 -2.87
CA PRO A 344 -1.42 9.61 -3.09
C PRO A 344 -2.46 8.58 -3.51
N GLU A 345 -3.65 8.62 -2.91
CA GLU A 345 -4.75 7.72 -3.25
C GLU A 345 -5.24 7.96 -4.69
N LEU A 346 -5.40 9.23 -5.10
CA LEU A 346 -5.77 9.56 -6.48
C LEU A 346 -4.72 9.06 -7.49
N VAL A 347 -3.44 9.31 -7.24
CA VAL A 347 -2.36 8.86 -8.12
C VAL A 347 -2.36 7.33 -8.19
N ALA A 348 -2.50 6.63 -7.07
CA ALA A 348 -2.55 5.17 -7.03
C ALA A 348 -3.72 4.62 -7.86
N ALA A 349 -4.92 5.17 -7.67
CA ALA A 349 -6.10 4.77 -8.44
C ALA A 349 -5.95 5.02 -9.94
N ASN A 350 -5.30 6.12 -10.32
CA ASN A 350 -5.02 6.40 -11.73
C ASN A 350 -4.04 5.42 -12.33
N LEU A 351 -2.92 5.15 -11.66
CA LEU A 351 -1.92 4.19 -12.15
C LEU A 351 -2.50 2.78 -12.23
N ALA A 352 -3.25 2.34 -11.23
CA ALA A 352 -3.92 1.04 -11.24
C ALA A 352 -4.91 0.89 -12.40
N ALA A 353 -5.57 1.98 -12.79
CA ALA A 353 -6.49 2.03 -13.92
C ALA A 353 -5.82 2.36 -15.26
N GLU A 354 -4.49 2.33 -15.34
CA GLU A 354 -3.70 2.68 -16.54
C GLU A 354 -4.04 4.08 -17.10
N ARG A 355 -4.39 5.02 -16.20
CA ARG A 355 -4.63 6.41 -16.55
C ARG A 355 -3.40 7.26 -16.26
N HIS A 356 -3.35 8.42 -16.86
CA HIS A 356 -2.33 9.41 -16.55
C HIS A 356 -2.34 9.75 -15.05
N TRP A 357 -1.19 9.91 -14.43
CA TRP A 357 -1.03 10.11 -12.98
C TRP A 357 -1.89 11.27 -12.42
N CYS A 358 -2.07 12.35 -13.20
CA CYS A 358 -2.88 13.50 -12.78
C CYS A 358 -4.34 13.43 -13.23
N ALA A 359 -4.82 12.34 -13.82
CA ALA A 359 -6.21 12.21 -14.21
C ALA A 359 -7.13 12.50 -13.01
N ASN A 360 -8.24 13.19 -13.27
CA ASN A 360 -9.20 13.60 -12.23
C ASN A 360 -8.64 14.50 -11.11
N PHE A 361 -7.44 15.09 -11.25
CA PHE A 361 -6.89 16.02 -10.25
C PHE A 361 -7.83 17.20 -9.96
N LYS A 362 -8.64 17.58 -10.95
CA LYS A 362 -9.70 18.60 -10.81
C LYS A 362 -10.70 18.29 -9.67
N SER A 363 -10.93 17.02 -9.34
CA SER A 363 -11.82 16.64 -8.23
C SER A 363 -11.28 17.03 -6.86
N LEU A 364 -9.96 17.12 -6.70
CA LEU A 364 -9.31 17.53 -5.45
C LEU A 364 -9.27 19.05 -5.22
N VAL A 365 -9.56 19.82 -6.25
CA VAL A 365 -9.47 21.29 -6.23
C VAL A 365 -10.73 21.97 -6.75
N GLY A 366 -11.77 21.21 -7.07
CA GLY A 366 -13.04 21.71 -7.61
C GLY A 366 -13.83 22.54 -6.59
N ASP A 367 -13.86 22.10 -5.35
CA ASP A 367 -14.45 22.83 -4.23
C ASP A 367 -13.47 23.85 -3.65
N LYS A 368 -13.98 24.99 -3.16
CA LYS A 368 -13.16 26.05 -2.57
C LYS A 368 -12.43 25.55 -1.32
N LYS A 369 -13.10 24.82 -0.45
CA LYS A 369 -12.57 24.32 0.82
C LYS A 369 -11.43 23.31 0.57
N ASP A 370 -11.60 22.43 -0.39
CA ASP A 370 -10.59 21.45 -0.76
C ASP A 370 -9.39 22.12 -1.43
N PHE A 371 -9.63 23.12 -2.28
CA PHE A 371 -8.57 23.93 -2.87
C PHE A 371 -7.75 24.68 -1.82
N GLU A 372 -8.37 25.25 -0.81
CA GLU A 372 -7.68 25.90 0.30
C GLU A 372 -6.85 24.90 1.11
N ARG A 373 -7.38 23.68 1.33
CA ARG A 373 -6.62 22.61 2.03
C ARG A 373 -5.36 22.19 1.28
N MET A 374 -5.35 22.27 -0.06
CA MET A 374 -4.18 21.94 -0.85
C MET A 374 -2.96 22.85 -0.57
N LYS A 375 -3.15 24.02 0.04
CA LYS A 375 -2.04 24.87 0.50
C LYS A 375 -1.10 24.12 1.45
N PHE A 376 -1.64 23.24 2.31
CA PHE A 376 -0.85 22.42 3.25
C PHE A 376 -0.11 21.27 2.57
N SER A 377 -0.41 20.99 1.31
CA SER A 377 0.21 19.92 0.51
C SER A 377 1.32 20.43 -0.42
N GLN A 378 1.62 21.73 -0.47
CA GLN A 378 2.53 22.34 -1.45
C GLN A 378 3.93 21.71 -1.48
N GLY A 379 4.52 21.42 -0.32
CA GLY A 379 5.84 20.79 -0.23
C GLY A 379 5.89 19.42 -0.92
N GLY A 380 4.88 18.61 -0.70
CA GLY A 380 4.75 17.30 -1.33
C GLY A 380 4.43 17.38 -2.81
N LEU A 381 3.56 18.30 -3.23
CA LEU A 381 3.28 18.54 -4.66
C LEU A 381 4.52 19.03 -5.42
N ARG A 382 5.38 19.81 -4.78
CA ARG A 382 6.68 20.21 -5.34
C ARG A 382 7.63 19.01 -5.50
N ALA A 383 7.65 18.09 -4.54
CA ALA A 383 8.44 16.86 -4.66
C ALA A 383 7.93 15.97 -5.80
N MET A 384 6.61 15.85 -5.95
CA MET A 384 5.99 15.15 -7.10
C MET A 384 6.40 15.77 -8.42
N LYS A 385 6.37 17.11 -8.54
CA LYS A 385 6.81 17.81 -9.75
C LYS A 385 8.22 17.41 -10.18
N LYS A 386 9.16 17.26 -9.23
CA LYS A 386 10.54 16.83 -9.52
C LYS A 386 10.62 15.39 -10.02
N ALA A 387 9.65 14.55 -9.69
CA ALA A 387 9.59 13.15 -10.13
C ALA A 387 8.94 12.95 -11.50
N ILE A 388 8.33 13.99 -12.08
CA ILE A 388 7.71 13.93 -13.41
C ILE A 388 8.82 13.82 -14.45
N LYS A 389 8.77 12.76 -15.27
CA LYS A 389 9.72 12.51 -16.36
C LYS A 389 9.15 12.85 -17.74
N ASP A 390 7.82 12.85 -17.87
CA ASP A 390 7.15 13.18 -19.13
C ASP A 390 7.45 14.63 -19.52
N ALA A 391 7.99 14.81 -20.72
CA ALA A 391 8.46 16.11 -21.19
C ALA A 391 7.31 17.07 -21.54
N ASP A 392 6.14 16.55 -21.95
CA ASP A 392 4.96 17.36 -22.22
C ASP A 392 4.38 17.92 -20.90
N ASP A 393 4.29 17.08 -19.87
CA ASP A 393 3.87 17.51 -18.52
C ASP A 393 4.81 18.59 -17.97
N GLN A 394 6.13 18.38 -18.08
CA GLN A 394 7.12 19.33 -17.61
C GLN A 394 6.99 20.68 -18.34
N ALA A 395 6.80 20.66 -19.67
CA ALA A 395 6.66 21.87 -20.47
C ALA A 395 5.43 22.69 -20.07
N ILE A 396 4.27 22.04 -19.88
CA ILE A 396 3.03 22.70 -19.47
C ILE A 396 3.16 23.27 -18.04
N ILE A 397 3.64 22.46 -17.10
CA ILE A 397 3.80 22.91 -15.71
C ILE A 397 4.79 24.06 -15.59
N ARG A 398 5.94 23.98 -16.29
CA ARG A 398 6.98 25.01 -16.28
C ARG A 398 6.46 26.33 -16.84
N SER A 399 5.81 26.28 -18.00
CA SER A 399 5.26 27.48 -18.65
C SER A 399 4.15 28.14 -17.80
N PHE A 400 3.27 27.35 -17.24
CA PHE A 400 2.23 27.85 -16.31
C PHE A 400 2.87 28.52 -15.08
N GLN A 401 3.86 27.88 -14.46
CA GLN A 401 4.49 28.39 -13.25
C GLN A 401 5.34 29.61 -13.50
N GLU A 402 5.97 29.75 -14.68
CA GLU A 402 6.68 30.96 -15.06
C GLU A 402 5.71 32.13 -15.22
N ALA A 403 4.56 31.91 -15.89
CA ALA A 403 3.51 32.93 -16.02
C ALA A 403 2.96 33.32 -14.64
N TRP A 404 2.67 32.32 -13.80
CA TRP A 404 2.16 32.55 -12.44
C TRP A 404 3.14 33.38 -11.59
N LYS A 405 4.45 33.06 -11.65
CA LYS A 405 5.50 33.82 -10.94
C LYS A 405 5.48 35.30 -11.32
N ARG A 406 5.32 35.61 -12.60
CA ARG A 406 5.26 37.00 -13.09
C ARG A 406 3.97 37.70 -12.68
N THR A 407 2.84 37.00 -12.72
CA THR A 407 1.56 37.50 -12.22
C THR A 407 1.67 37.87 -10.73
N MET A 408 2.31 37.02 -9.93
CA MET A 408 2.55 37.29 -8.51
C MET A 408 3.44 38.51 -8.28
N ALA A 409 4.49 38.70 -9.08
CA ALA A 409 5.34 39.88 -9.01
C ALA A 409 4.56 41.17 -9.31
N ALA A 410 3.72 41.15 -10.36
CA ALA A 410 2.86 42.29 -10.72
C ALA A 410 1.83 42.62 -9.61
N LEU A 411 1.27 41.59 -8.95
CA LEU A 411 0.37 41.79 -7.80
C LEU A 411 1.13 42.38 -6.61
N GLY A 412 2.39 41.98 -6.37
CA GLY A 412 3.23 42.54 -5.32
C GLY A 412 3.57 44.03 -5.55
N GLU A 413 3.84 44.41 -6.81
CA GLU A 413 4.05 45.81 -7.18
C GLU A 413 2.76 46.63 -6.97
N ARG A 414 1.61 46.07 -7.37
CA ARG A 414 0.31 46.71 -7.16
C ARG A 414 0.02 46.88 -5.66
N ALA A 415 0.22 45.83 -4.87
CA ALA A 415 0.00 45.88 -3.42
C ALA A 415 0.82 46.99 -2.76
N ARG A 416 2.08 47.14 -3.13
CA ARG A 416 2.97 48.20 -2.61
C ARG A 416 2.52 49.59 -3.06
N ARG A 417 2.14 49.74 -4.34
CA ARG A 417 1.71 51.04 -4.87
C ARG A 417 0.38 51.51 -4.28
N ASP A 418 -0.59 50.59 -4.13
CA ASP A 418 -1.95 50.89 -3.80
C ASP A 418 -2.25 50.68 -2.28
N GLY A 419 -1.24 50.30 -1.48
CA GLY A 419 -1.37 50.01 -0.02
C GLY A 419 -2.29 48.83 0.31
N LEU A 420 -2.38 47.85 -0.58
CA LEU A 420 -3.27 46.70 -0.45
C LEU A 420 -2.57 45.49 0.20
N ASP A 421 -3.36 44.61 0.86
CA ASP A 421 -2.86 43.37 1.41
C ASP A 421 -2.51 42.39 0.26
N PHE A 422 -1.22 42.10 0.13
CA PHE A 422 -0.68 41.22 -0.90
C PHE A 422 -1.21 39.78 -0.74
N GLY A 423 -1.34 39.29 0.50
CA GLY A 423 -1.86 37.94 0.76
C GLY A 423 -3.29 37.77 0.23
N ARG A 424 -4.14 38.75 0.49
CA ARG A 424 -5.52 38.77 -0.02
C ARG A 424 -5.59 38.85 -1.54
N LEU A 425 -4.74 39.68 -2.17
CA LEU A 425 -4.69 39.77 -3.63
C LEU A 425 -4.32 38.45 -4.27
N ILE A 426 -3.33 37.74 -3.72
CA ILE A 426 -2.92 36.40 -4.17
C ILE A 426 -4.06 35.40 -4.07
N GLU A 427 -4.76 35.37 -2.93
CA GLU A 427 -5.85 34.43 -2.74
C GLU A 427 -6.98 34.64 -3.75
N VAL A 428 -7.36 35.88 -3.98
CA VAL A 428 -8.37 36.24 -4.99
C VAL A 428 -7.92 35.80 -6.39
N GLU A 429 -6.66 36.06 -6.76
CA GLU A 429 -6.16 35.71 -8.09
C GLU A 429 -6.01 34.19 -8.26
N ARG A 430 -5.60 33.47 -7.22
CA ARG A 430 -5.57 31.98 -7.24
C ARG A 430 -6.97 31.40 -7.46
N GLU A 431 -7.96 31.90 -6.75
CA GLU A 431 -9.35 31.46 -6.90
C GLU A 431 -9.90 31.79 -8.30
N ARG A 432 -9.63 33.00 -8.81
CA ARG A 432 -10.00 33.43 -10.16
C ARG A 432 -9.37 32.53 -11.23
N THR A 433 -8.08 32.25 -11.13
CA THR A 433 -7.33 31.39 -12.07
C THR A 433 -7.87 29.96 -12.03
N ARG A 434 -8.09 29.38 -10.83
CA ARG A 434 -8.72 28.07 -10.69
C ARG A 434 -10.08 28.01 -11.38
N ASN A 435 -10.94 28.98 -11.09
CA ASN A 435 -12.29 29.04 -11.65
C ASN A 435 -12.28 29.21 -13.17
N ALA A 436 -11.33 29.97 -13.71
CA ALA A 436 -11.14 30.14 -15.15
C ALA A 436 -10.79 28.80 -15.81
N ILE A 437 -9.85 28.03 -15.24
CA ILE A 437 -9.48 26.70 -15.74
C ILE A 437 -10.68 25.75 -15.68
N LEU A 438 -11.39 25.68 -14.55
CA LEU A 438 -12.51 24.75 -14.36
C LEU A 438 -13.72 25.06 -15.26
N ARG A 439 -13.90 26.31 -15.67
CA ARG A 439 -15.00 26.73 -16.57
C ARG A 439 -14.77 26.35 -18.04
N THR A 440 -13.54 26.09 -18.44
CA THR A 440 -13.24 25.66 -19.82
C THR A 440 -13.81 24.27 -20.09
N LYS A 441 -14.44 24.09 -21.24
CA LYS A 441 -15.11 22.84 -21.64
C LYS A 441 -14.52 22.19 -22.90
N THR A 442 -13.66 22.91 -23.61
CA THR A 442 -13.01 22.42 -24.85
C THR A 442 -11.51 22.71 -24.82
N ALA A 443 -10.74 21.95 -25.62
CA ALA A 443 -9.30 22.15 -25.73
C ALA A 443 -8.95 23.53 -26.26
N GLU A 444 -9.71 24.03 -27.25
CA GLU A 444 -9.51 25.35 -27.86
C GLU A 444 -9.74 26.47 -26.84
N ALA A 445 -10.80 26.36 -26.02
CA ALA A 445 -11.09 27.35 -24.99
C ALA A 445 -10.00 27.38 -23.92
N LEU A 446 -9.51 26.19 -23.50
CA LEU A 446 -8.42 26.08 -22.53
C LEU A 446 -7.11 26.58 -23.11
N ALA A 447 -6.77 26.21 -24.35
CA ALA A 447 -5.56 26.67 -25.04
C ALA A 447 -5.57 28.20 -25.20
N SER A 448 -6.69 28.78 -25.64
CA SER A 448 -6.85 30.23 -25.78
C SER A 448 -6.70 30.94 -24.43
N TRP A 449 -7.29 30.40 -23.38
CA TRP A 449 -7.13 30.93 -22.03
C TRP A 449 -5.67 30.84 -21.56
N PHE A 450 -5.02 29.69 -21.72
CA PHE A 450 -3.63 29.47 -21.31
C PHE A 450 -2.66 30.39 -22.02
N LEU A 451 -2.78 30.53 -23.35
CA LEU A 451 -1.93 31.41 -24.12
C LEU A 451 -2.13 32.90 -23.73
N ARG A 452 -3.39 33.32 -23.48
CA ARG A 452 -3.68 34.67 -22.98
C ARG A 452 -3.09 34.87 -21.59
N PHE A 453 -3.27 33.92 -20.68
CA PHE A 453 -2.67 33.95 -19.33
C PHE A 453 -1.14 34.12 -19.38
N CYS A 454 -0.46 33.40 -20.28
CA CYS A 454 0.98 33.52 -20.48
C CYS A 454 1.38 34.88 -21.10
N ALA A 455 0.60 35.40 -22.05
CA ALA A 455 0.84 36.69 -22.71
C ALA A 455 0.65 37.87 -21.74
N ASP A 456 -0.44 37.86 -20.96
CA ASP A 456 -0.76 38.91 -19.99
C ASP A 456 0.33 39.01 -18.90
N ALA A 457 0.89 37.88 -18.49
CA ALA A 457 1.97 37.82 -17.49
C ALA A 457 3.27 38.50 -17.95
N THR A 458 3.46 38.72 -19.26
CA THR A 458 4.71 39.17 -19.83
C THR A 458 4.62 40.53 -20.55
N LYS A 459 3.44 41.16 -20.54
CA LYS A 459 3.18 42.37 -21.29
C LYS A 459 3.62 42.25 -22.80
N GLY A 460 3.37 41.06 -23.37
CA GLY A 460 3.64 40.76 -24.76
C GLY A 460 4.99 40.09 -25.10
N ALA A 461 5.91 39.96 -24.14
CA ALA A 461 7.12 39.17 -24.35
C ALA A 461 6.84 37.65 -24.15
N ALA A 462 7.44 36.79 -24.99
CA ALA A 462 7.27 35.33 -24.79
C ALA A 462 8.01 34.86 -23.55
N LEU A 463 7.39 33.98 -22.77
CA LEU A 463 8.00 33.28 -21.63
C LEU A 463 9.19 32.42 -22.15
N ALA A 464 10.25 32.30 -21.32
CA ALA A 464 11.41 31.49 -21.68
C ALA A 464 10.98 30.01 -21.86
N ALA A 465 10.19 29.47 -20.97
CA ALA A 465 9.67 28.10 -21.07
C ALA A 465 8.84 27.86 -22.35
N ILE A 466 8.03 28.83 -22.79
CA ILE A 466 7.29 28.71 -24.05
C ILE A 466 8.22 28.73 -25.24
N ARG A 467 9.27 29.57 -25.24
CA ARG A 467 10.24 29.63 -26.36
C ARG A 467 11.01 28.33 -26.50
N GLU A 468 11.41 27.73 -25.36
CA GLU A 468 12.17 26.49 -25.37
C GLU A 468 11.35 25.30 -25.88
N ASP A 469 10.05 25.23 -25.49
CA ASP A 469 9.17 24.08 -25.76
C ASP A 469 8.04 24.41 -26.74
N ALA A 470 8.13 25.47 -27.55
CA ALA A 470 7.05 26.00 -28.37
C ALA A 470 6.32 24.95 -29.22
N GLN A 471 7.06 24.14 -29.98
CA GLN A 471 6.46 23.09 -30.81
C GLN A 471 5.76 22.00 -29.99
N ARG A 472 6.34 21.62 -28.86
CA ARG A 472 5.80 20.63 -27.95
C ARG A 472 4.48 21.12 -27.34
N ILE A 473 4.50 22.33 -26.77
CA ILE A 473 3.33 22.98 -26.18
C ILE A 473 2.22 23.10 -27.20
N GLN A 474 2.51 23.60 -28.41
CA GLN A 474 1.53 23.74 -29.48
C GLN A 474 0.85 22.44 -29.84
N LYS A 475 1.63 21.36 -30.06
CA LYS A 475 1.07 20.04 -30.36
C LYS A 475 0.21 19.50 -29.23
N PHE A 476 0.59 19.78 -27.98
CA PHE A 476 -0.11 19.29 -26.81
C PHE A 476 -1.43 20.02 -26.56
N ILE A 477 -1.43 21.37 -26.51
CA ILE A 477 -2.59 22.17 -26.09
C ILE A 477 -3.75 22.20 -27.10
N PHE A 478 -3.45 22.02 -28.40
CA PHE A 478 -4.47 21.98 -29.47
C PHE A 478 -4.96 20.56 -29.78
N ASN A 479 -4.45 19.54 -29.10
CA ASN A 479 -4.94 18.18 -29.25
C ASN A 479 -6.14 17.93 -28.33
N GLN A 480 -7.31 17.73 -28.92
CA GLN A 480 -8.56 17.49 -28.19
C GLN A 480 -8.46 16.31 -27.22
N ARG A 481 -7.69 15.28 -27.55
CA ARG A 481 -7.48 14.10 -26.66
C ARG A 481 -6.74 14.45 -25.38
N ASN A 482 -5.98 15.54 -25.36
CA ASN A 482 -5.23 15.99 -24.21
C ASN A 482 -6.01 16.93 -23.28
N PHE A 483 -7.26 17.28 -23.61
CA PHE A 483 -8.00 18.29 -22.87
C PHE A 483 -8.04 18.04 -21.34
N ASP A 484 -8.47 16.86 -20.92
CA ASP A 484 -8.54 16.53 -19.50
C ASP A 484 -7.15 16.52 -18.84
N ARG A 485 -6.12 15.95 -19.52
CA ARG A 485 -4.74 15.97 -19.04
C ARG A 485 -4.25 17.41 -18.89
N PHE A 486 -4.45 18.24 -19.89
CA PHE A 486 -4.04 19.64 -19.88
C PHE A 486 -4.70 20.43 -18.75
N GLN A 487 -6.02 20.29 -18.59
CA GLN A 487 -6.78 20.94 -17.50
C GLN A 487 -6.24 20.54 -16.12
N ASN A 488 -6.02 19.25 -15.89
CA ASN A 488 -5.48 18.73 -14.63
C ASN A 488 -4.04 19.19 -14.38
N LEU A 489 -3.19 19.26 -15.40
CA LEU A 489 -1.82 19.78 -15.30
C LEU A 489 -1.78 21.27 -14.93
N CYS A 490 -2.65 22.11 -15.52
CA CYS A 490 -2.76 23.51 -15.13
C CYS A 490 -3.19 23.68 -13.67
N LEU A 491 -4.16 22.89 -13.21
CA LEU A 491 -4.61 22.89 -11.80
C LEU A 491 -3.50 22.40 -10.86
N PHE A 492 -2.79 21.34 -11.22
CA PHE A 492 -1.64 20.87 -10.47
C PHE A 492 -0.52 21.92 -10.42
N ALA A 493 -0.20 22.56 -11.54
CA ALA A 493 0.80 23.62 -11.62
C ALA A 493 0.47 24.79 -10.68
N LEU A 494 -0.82 25.18 -10.61
CA LEU A 494 -1.30 26.26 -9.74
C LEU A 494 -1.12 25.93 -8.25
N VAL A 495 -1.48 24.71 -7.81
CA VAL A 495 -1.40 24.33 -6.39
C VAL A 495 0.00 23.90 -5.95
N SER A 496 0.83 23.41 -6.86
CA SER A 496 2.21 23.00 -6.57
C SER A 496 3.21 24.16 -6.58
N TYR A 497 2.80 25.34 -7.04
CA TYR A 497 3.64 26.54 -7.01
C TYR A 497 3.84 27.02 -5.58
N ALA A 498 5.10 27.26 -5.18
CA ALA A 498 5.47 27.98 -3.99
C ALA A 498 6.64 28.93 -4.32
N SER A 499 6.60 30.14 -3.82
CA SER A 499 7.71 31.10 -3.95
C SER A 499 8.93 30.60 -3.15
N ASP A 500 10.13 30.90 -3.62
CA ASP A 500 11.39 30.48 -2.96
C ASP A 500 11.53 31.08 -1.55
N GLU A 501 10.81 32.14 -1.21
CA GLU A 501 10.82 32.80 0.09
C GLU A 501 10.08 32.02 1.20
N SER A 502 9.22 31.04 0.85
CA SER A 502 8.55 30.20 1.86
C SER A 502 9.45 29.14 2.50
N ASN A 503 10.71 29.01 2.05
CA ASN A 503 11.67 28.07 2.63
C ASN A 503 12.31 28.56 3.93
N SER A 504 12.26 29.85 4.26
CA SER A 504 12.86 30.40 5.49
C SER A 504 11.92 30.35 6.71
N ALA A 505 10.61 30.20 6.50
CA ALA A 505 9.64 30.22 7.61
C ALA A 505 9.26 28.84 8.15
N ASN A 506 9.52 27.72 7.41
CA ASN A 506 9.19 26.36 7.83
C ASN A 506 10.38 25.49 8.26
N GLY A 507 11.59 26.06 8.30
CA GLY A 507 12.83 25.37 8.73
C GLY A 507 13.11 25.40 10.24
N GLY A 508 12.21 25.90 11.05
CA GLY A 508 12.44 26.13 12.47
C GLY A 508 11.46 25.44 13.41
N ASN A 509 11.05 24.20 13.12
CA ASN A 509 10.48 23.30 14.13
C ASN A 509 10.50 21.85 13.58
N GLN A 510 11.66 21.21 13.76
CA GLN A 510 11.76 19.75 13.78
C GLN A 510 11.45 19.24 15.17
#